data_f21d34ba06dc11f8c046f42740972004
#
_entry.id   f21d34ba06dc11f8c046f42740972004
#
_cell.length_a   1.000
_cell.length_b   1.000
_cell.length_c   1.000
_cell.angle_alpha   90.00
_cell.angle_beta   90.00
_cell.angle_gamma   90.00
#
_symmetry.space_group_name_H-M   'P 1'
#
loop_
_entity.id
_entity.type
_entity.pdbx_description
1 polymer ?
#
loop_
_entity_poly.entity_id
_entity_poly.type
_entity_poly.pdbx_seq_one_letter_code
_entity_poly.pdbx_strand_id
1 'polypeptide(L)'
;MVPAILKMKNALISTITLNPSLDQHLTVDGLVVDGPNRWSRLHRYAGGKGIDVSRAIHEMGGRTIAYGFIGGAVGRAVEIFLDEEGVPFSFTPIRGETRINFIITDSRTNHQTRIDAPGPRISKDEFARFQRKMQRIRPSPDLIVVGGSAPPGIPNNVYYTIIREAKKYGVRTILDADGQWLADGVKAKPYLIKPNVREAEELLGRELPDEMAIIKAARDIVGMGVEIAVISRGKDGIIAATKDTVLKAVPPEVKAKSAVGAGDCTIAGLALKLGAREPLTRACRLAVALGAAAVLTPGTELARRADVEELLPQIKVRNITSQLKKAISTTKTS
;
A
#
# COMPACT_ATOMS: atom_id res chain seq x y z
N MET A 1 19.50 -22.19 -2.66
CA MET A 1 18.23 -22.91 -2.36
C MET A 1 17.27 -21.87 -1.78
N VAL A 2 16.16 -21.53 -2.46
CA VAL A 2 15.18 -20.52 -1.97
C VAL A 2 14.59 -21.06 -0.65
N PRO A 3 14.64 -20.28 0.47
CA PRO A 3 14.03 -20.72 1.72
C PRO A 3 12.57 -21.11 1.49
N ALA A 4 12.11 -22.22 2.05
CA ALA A 4 10.75 -22.75 1.88
C ALA A 4 9.64 -21.72 2.23
N ILE A 5 9.98 -20.72 3.04
CA ILE A 5 9.11 -19.62 3.49
C ILE A 5 8.74 -18.66 2.33
N LEU A 6 9.58 -18.57 1.28
CA LEU A 6 9.34 -17.74 0.09
C LEU A 6 8.82 -18.53 -1.12
N LYS A 7 8.50 -19.82 -0.99
CA LYS A 7 7.74 -20.52 -2.03
C LYS A 7 6.37 -19.85 -2.17
N MET A 8 6.24 -18.98 -3.18
CA MET A 8 5.01 -18.31 -3.50
C MET A 8 4.08 -19.28 -4.21
N LYS A 9 2.85 -19.44 -3.70
CA LYS A 9 1.78 -20.02 -4.51
C LYS A 9 1.44 -19.05 -5.63
N ASN A 10 1.09 -19.56 -6.78
CA ASN A 10 0.96 -18.85 -8.07
C ASN A 10 -0.30 -17.93 -8.15
N ALA A 11 -0.62 -17.20 -7.07
CA ALA A 11 -1.74 -16.27 -7.04
C ALA A 11 -1.46 -15.06 -7.93
N LEU A 12 -2.42 -14.67 -8.77
CA LEU A 12 -2.36 -13.45 -9.56
C LEU A 12 -2.96 -12.30 -8.77
N ILE A 13 -2.17 -11.25 -8.55
CA ILE A 13 -2.58 -10.04 -7.86
C ILE A 13 -2.64 -8.90 -8.86
N SER A 14 -3.82 -8.30 -9.03
CA SER A 14 -3.95 -7.08 -9.81
C SER A 14 -3.89 -5.86 -8.89
N THR A 15 -3.17 -4.82 -9.32
CA THR A 15 -3.14 -3.55 -8.58
C THR A 15 -3.77 -2.45 -9.43
N ILE A 16 -4.47 -1.52 -8.80
CA ILE A 16 -5.12 -0.39 -9.47
C ILE A 16 -4.58 0.91 -8.88
N THR A 17 -3.89 1.70 -9.71
CA THR A 17 -3.41 3.05 -9.41
C THR A 17 -4.14 4.04 -10.29
N LEU A 18 -5.13 4.76 -9.73
CA LEU A 18 -5.90 5.72 -10.52
C LEU A 18 -5.11 6.99 -10.86
N ASN A 19 -4.09 7.33 -10.08
CA ASN A 19 -3.29 8.54 -10.22
C ASN A 19 -1.79 8.22 -10.17
N PRO A 20 -1.26 7.46 -11.15
CA PRO A 20 0.16 7.14 -11.22
C PRO A 20 1.01 8.40 -11.34
N SER A 21 2.30 8.26 -11.04
CA SER A 21 3.27 9.34 -11.13
C SER A 21 4.63 8.84 -11.62
N LEU A 22 5.42 9.79 -12.11
CA LEU A 22 6.86 9.64 -12.17
C LEU A 22 7.42 10.31 -10.90
N ASP A 23 7.96 9.53 -9.97
CA ASP A 23 8.52 10.05 -8.75
C ASP A 23 10.00 10.38 -8.96
N GLN A 24 10.36 11.66 -8.74
CA GLN A 24 11.73 12.15 -8.84
C GLN A 24 12.29 12.40 -7.44
N HIS A 25 13.32 11.64 -7.07
CA HIS A 25 14.02 11.76 -5.80
C HIS A 25 15.28 12.57 -6.01
N LEU A 26 15.32 13.76 -5.42
CA LEU A 26 16.42 14.70 -5.46
C LEU A 26 17.16 14.67 -4.13
N THR A 27 18.49 14.64 -4.15
CA THR A 27 19.32 14.91 -2.96
C THR A 27 19.97 16.27 -3.13
N VAL A 28 19.78 17.15 -2.15
CA VAL A 28 20.39 18.49 -2.09
C VAL A 28 21.29 18.59 -0.86
N ASP A 29 22.30 19.47 -0.91
CA ASP A 29 23.19 19.74 0.23
C ASP A 29 22.71 21.00 0.97
N GLY A 30 21.77 20.82 1.87
CA GLY A 30 21.05 21.89 2.56
C GLY A 30 19.97 22.52 1.68
N LEU A 31 18.71 22.21 1.95
CA LEU A 31 17.57 22.80 1.23
C LEU A 31 17.39 24.27 1.61
N VAL A 32 17.54 25.15 0.63
CA VAL A 32 17.37 26.61 0.80
C VAL A 32 16.01 27.02 0.24
N VAL A 33 15.15 27.57 1.11
CA VAL A 33 13.88 28.18 0.72
C VAL A 33 14.19 29.58 0.14
N ASP A 34 13.51 29.92 -0.96
CA ASP A 34 13.70 31.21 -1.66
C ASP A 34 15.13 31.40 -2.24
N GLY A 35 15.75 30.30 -2.66
CA GLY A 35 17.08 30.32 -3.26
C GLY A 35 17.31 29.16 -4.22
N PRO A 36 18.39 29.24 -5.04
CA PRO A 36 18.72 28.17 -5.98
C PRO A 36 19.26 26.95 -5.24
N ASN A 37 18.66 25.77 -5.52
CA ASN A 37 19.11 24.49 -5.04
C ASN A 37 19.69 23.67 -6.20
N ARG A 38 20.84 23.02 -5.98
CA ARG A 38 21.43 22.10 -6.96
C ARG A 38 21.42 20.70 -6.36
N TRP A 39 20.82 19.76 -7.11
CA TRP A 39 20.85 18.35 -6.66
C TRP A 39 22.21 17.72 -6.92
N SER A 40 22.64 16.87 -6.01
CA SER A 40 23.83 16.03 -6.14
C SER A 40 23.48 14.64 -6.71
N ARG A 41 22.23 14.19 -6.51
CA ARG A 41 21.71 12.91 -7.02
C ARG A 41 20.27 13.07 -7.47
N LEU A 42 19.93 12.35 -8.55
CA LEU A 42 18.57 12.21 -9.05
C LEU A 42 18.28 10.73 -9.31
N HIS A 43 17.24 10.21 -8.68
CA HIS A 43 16.66 8.91 -9.00
C HIS A 43 15.23 9.10 -9.47
N ARG A 44 14.78 8.25 -10.41
CA ARG A 44 13.44 8.28 -10.96
C ARG A 44 12.82 6.90 -10.82
N TYR A 45 11.55 6.85 -10.45
CA TYR A 45 10.81 5.61 -10.27
C TYR A 45 9.40 5.75 -10.83
N ALA A 46 8.87 4.66 -11.39
CA ALA A 46 7.44 4.51 -11.59
C ALA A 46 6.77 4.52 -10.22
N GLY A 47 5.85 5.45 -10.01
CA GLY A 47 5.25 5.70 -8.69
C GLY A 47 3.73 5.61 -8.68
N GLY A 48 3.21 5.58 -7.44
CA GLY A 48 1.81 5.44 -7.09
C GLY A 48 1.52 4.13 -6.38
N LYS A 49 0.70 4.19 -5.32
CA LYS A 49 0.54 3.10 -4.34
C LYS A 49 0.39 1.70 -4.97
N GLY A 50 -0.52 1.52 -5.92
CA GLY A 50 -0.70 0.20 -6.56
C GLY A 50 0.49 -0.21 -7.44
N ILE A 51 1.15 0.73 -8.11
CA ILE A 51 2.38 0.46 -8.87
C ILE A 51 3.49 0.00 -7.91
N ASP A 52 3.70 0.70 -6.80
CA ASP A 52 4.71 0.34 -5.79
C ASP A 52 4.42 -1.03 -5.18
N VAL A 53 3.14 -1.36 -4.94
CA VAL A 53 2.73 -2.71 -4.53
C VAL A 53 3.08 -3.75 -5.61
N SER A 54 2.83 -3.48 -6.91
CA SER A 54 3.19 -4.41 -7.99
C SER A 54 4.70 -4.60 -8.09
N ARG A 55 5.48 -3.53 -7.99
CA ARG A 55 6.96 -3.59 -7.99
C ARG A 55 7.47 -4.46 -6.84
N ALA A 56 6.97 -4.24 -5.63
CA ALA A 56 7.33 -5.04 -4.46
C ALA A 56 6.88 -6.51 -4.57
N ILE A 57 5.70 -6.80 -5.16
CA ILE A 57 5.24 -8.17 -5.45
C ILE A 57 6.18 -8.84 -6.45
N HIS A 58 6.54 -8.14 -7.53
CA HIS A 58 7.41 -8.67 -8.58
C HIS A 58 8.82 -8.98 -8.05
N GLU A 59 9.41 -8.07 -7.27
CA GLU A 59 10.70 -8.27 -6.59
C GLU A 59 10.71 -9.53 -5.72
N MET A 60 9.60 -9.86 -5.08
CA MET A 60 9.44 -11.10 -4.32
C MET A 60 9.18 -12.34 -5.20
N GLY A 61 9.13 -12.21 -6.52
CA GLY A 61 8.84 -13.29 -7.45
C GLY A 61 7.35 -13.68 -7.49
N GLY A 62 6.45 -12.80 -7.04
CA GLY A 62 5.00 -12.96 -7.14
C GLY A 62 4.48 -12.56 -8.53
N ARG A 63 3.28 -13.02 -8.88
CA ARG A 63 2.60 -12.65 -10.14
C ARG A 63 1.71 -11.44 -9.91
N THR A 64 1.93 -10.39 -10.70
CA THR A 64 1.16 -9.16 -10.62
C THR A 64 0.90 -8.55 -11.99
N ILE A 65 -0.14 -7.70 -12.09
CA ILE A 65 -0.37 -6.81 -13.23
C ILE A 65 -0.85 -5.47 -12.68
N ALA A 66 -0.16 -4.38 -13.04
CA ALA A 66 -0.52 -3.03 -12.66
C ALA A 66 -1.52 -2.42 -13.67
N TYR A 67 -2.62 -1.85 -13.17
CA TYR A 67 -3.65 -1.15 -13.93
C TYR A 67 -3.78 0.30 -13.45
N GLY A 68 -4.26 1.17 -14.34
CA GLY A 68 -4.51 2.57 -14.01
C GLY A 68 -4.68 3.41 -15.25
N PHE A 69 -4.50 4.73 -15.11
CA PHE A 69 -4.45 5.68 -16.20
C PHE A 69 -3.00 6.05 -16.51
N ILE A 70 -2.69 6.28 -17.79
CA ILE A 70 -1.36 6.73 -18.21
C ILE A 70 -1.48 7.67 -19.39
N GLY A 71 -0.66 8.71 -19.48
CA GLY A 71 -0.68 9.63 -20.60
C GLY A 71 0.55 10.50 -20.76
N GLY A 72 0.80 10.96 -21.96
CA GLY A 72 1.86 11.86 -22.33
C GLY A 72 3.27 11.26 -22.32
N ALA A 73 4.29 12.11 -22.34
CA ALA A 73 5.68 11.70 -22.33
C ALA A 73 6.10 11.11 -20.97
N VAL A 74 5.58 11.70 -19.89
CA VAL A 74 5.84 11.20 -18.51
C VAL A 74 5.21 9.81 -18.33
N GLY A 75 4.00 9.59 -18.89
CA GLY A 75 3.37 8.27 -18.86
C GLY A 75 4.22 7.21 -19.57
N ARG A 76 4.75 7.51 -20.74
CA ARG A 76 5.69 6.61 -21.44
C ARG A 76 6.94 6.33 -20.62
N ALA A 77 7.48 7.33 -19.90
CA ALA A 77 8.62 7.10 -19.01
C ALA A 77 8.27 6.13 -17.88
N VAL A 78 7.07 6.23 -17.29
CA VAL A 78 6.59 5.28 -16.27
C VAL A 78 6.50 3.85 -16.85
N GLU A 79 5.97 3.68 -18.05
CA GLU A 79 5.91 2.38 -18.73
C GLU A 79 7.31 1.80 -18.98
N ILE A 80 8.27 2.62 -19.45
CA ILE A 80 9.67 2.20 -19.66
C ILE A 80 10.29 1.70 -18.36
N PHE A 81 10.14 2.42 -17.25
CA PHE A 81 10.69 1.98 -15.95
C PHE A 81 10.08 0.66 -15.47
N LEU A 82 8.79 0.45 -15.70
CA LEU A 82 8.14 -0.82 -15.35
C LEU A 82 8.60 -1.98 -16.25
N ASP A 83 8.82 -1.72 -17.54
CA ASP A 83 9.40 -2.70 -18.47
C ASP A 83 10.83 -3.06 -18.08
N GLU A 84 11.66 -2.08 -17.71
CA GLU A 84 13.04 -2.29 -17.24
C GLU A 84 13.08 -3.13 -15.94
N GLU A 85 12.12 -2.92 -15.03
CA GLU A 85 11.96 -3.73 -13.82
C GLU A 85 11.27 -5.08 -14.09
N GLY A 86 10.74 -5.33 -15.30
CA GLY A 86 10.01 -6.54 -15.67
C GLY A 86 8.61 -6.64 -15.03
N VAL A 87 8.04 -5.54 -14.56
CA VAL A 87 6.72 -5.49 -13.91
C VAL A 87 5.60 -5.42 -14.96
N PRO A 88 4.73 -6.44 -15.07
CA PRO A 88 3.63 -6.42 -16.04
C PRO A 88 2.62 -5.31 -15.72
N PHE A 89 2.17 -4.62 -16.76
CA PHE A 89 1.16 -3.58 -16.64
C PHE A 89 0.15 -3.60 -17.81
N SER A 90 -1.01 -2.98 -17.60
CA SER A 90 -2.02 -2.77 -18.62
C SER A 90 -2.79 -1.48 -18.32
N PHE A 91 -2.19 -0.34 -18.65
CA PHE A 91 -2.78 0.97 -18.38
C PHE A 91 -3.86 1.34 -19.40
N THR A 92 -4.73 2.25 -19.00
CA THR A 92 -5.71 2.92 -19.87
C THR A 92 -5.13 4.24 -20.32
N PRO A 93 -4.90 4.47 -21.63
CA PRO A 93 -4.33 5.70 -22.10
C PRO A 93 -5.31 6.87 -21.93
N ILE A 94 -4.76 8.03 -21.53
CA ILE A 94 -5.47 9.30 -21.35
C ILE A 94 -4.80 10.41 -22.16
N ARG A 95 -5.53 11.52 -22.41
CA ARG A 95 -5.00 12.67 -23.11
C ARG A 95 -4.09 13.54 -22.24
N GLY A 96 -4.40 13.60 -20.93
CA GLY A 96 -3.63 14.38 -19.96
C GLY A 96 -2.25 13.78 -19.71
N GLU A 97 -1.30 14.61 -19.31
CA GLU A 97 0.06 14.19 -18.92
C GLU A 97 0.03 13.50 -17.55
N THR A 98 0.65 12.34 -17.41
CA THR A 98 0.91 11.71 -16.10
C THR A 98 1.70 12.69 -15.23
N ARG A 99 1.35 12.77 -13.94
CA ARG A 99 1.97 13.70 -13.01
C ARG A 99 3.41 13.31 -12.66
N ILE A 100 4.19 14.33 -12.24
CA ILE A 100 5.51 14.17 -11.62
C ILE A 100 5.38 14.58 -10.16
N ASN A 101 5.88 13.75 -9.25
CA ASN A 101 6.08 14.12 -7.86
C ASN A 101 7.57 14.33 -7.59
N PHE A 102 7.89 15.19 -6.64
CA PHE A 102 9.25 15.42 -6.19
C PHE A 102 9.39 15.03 -4.72
N ILE A 103 10.44 14.26 -4.42
CA ILE A 103 10.86 13.93 -3.07
C ILE A 103 12.28 14.51 -2.92
N ILE A 104 12.42 15.54 -2.12
CA ILE A 104 13.68 16.26 -1.92
C ILE A 104 14.24 15.82 -0.57
N THR A 105 15.40 15.18 -0.58
CA THR A 105 16.14 14.80 0.64
C THR A 105 17.27 15.80 0.86
N ASP A 106 17.25 16.47 2.00
CA ASP A 106 18.38 17.28 2.48
C ASP A 106 19.43 16.37 3.10
N SER A 107 20.62 16.31 2.51
CA SER A 107 21.72 15.43 2.97
C SER A 107 22.31 15.82 4.32
N ARG A 108 22.13 17.08 4.76
CA ARG A 108 22.64 17.58 6.06
C ARG A 108 21.76 17.15 7.23
N THR A 109 20.45 17.16 7.02
CA THR A 109 19.48 16.90 8.09
C THR A 109 18.78 15.55 7.94
N ASN A 110 18.89 14.92 6.77
CA ASN A 110 18.14 13.74 6.34
C ASN A 110 16.61 13.96 6.34
N HIS A 111 16.15 15.22 6.35
CA HIS A 111 14.73 15.52 6.21
C HIS A 111 14.29 15.36 4.76
N GLN A 112 13.04 14.90 4.58
CA GLN A 112 12.43 14.75 3.27
C GLN A 112 11.25 15.71 3.11
N THR A 113 11.26 16.46 1.99
CA THR A 113 10.14 17.31 1.57
C THR A 113 9.50 16.71 0.34
N ARG A 114 8.18 16.52 0.38
CA ARG A 114 7.42 15.99 -0.75
C ARG A 114 6.60 17.10 -1.40
N ILE A 115 6.57 17.09 -2.74
CA ILE A 115 5.73 17.96 -3.57
C ILE A 115 4.95 17.03 -4.50
N ASP A 116 3.68 16.82 -4.18
CA ASP A 116 2.81 15.91 -4.91
C ASP A 116 1.89 16.71 -5.85
N ALA A 117 1.88 16.38 -7.14
CA ALA A 117 0.98 16.99 -8.10
C ALA A 117 -0.42 16.34 -8.04
N PRO A 118 -1.50 17.11 -8.34
CA PRO A 118 -2.88 16.60 -8.29
C PRO A 118 -3.18 15.54 -9.36
N GLY A 119 -2.40 15.51 -10.44
CA GLY A 119 -2.63 14.65 -11.60
C GLY A 119 -3.54 15.27 -12.66
N PRO A 120 -3.64 14.63 -13.83
CA PRO A 120 -4.43 15.12 -14.95
C PRO A 120 -5.94 14.92 -14.71
N ARG A 121 -6.75 15.79 -15.33
CA ARG A 121 -8.20 15.60 -15.33
C ARG A 121 -8.58 14.43 -16.24
N ILE A 122 -9.33 13.48 -15.71
CA ILE A 122 -9.86 12.33 -16.45
C ILE A 122 -11.26 12.68 -17.00
N SER A 123 -11.45 12.49 -18.30
CA SER A 123 -12.76 12.66 -18.93
C SER A 123 -13.70 11.49 -18.66
N LYS A 124 -15.00 11.68 -18.85
CA LYS A 124 -16.01 10.61 -18.70
C LYS A 124 -15.72 9.41 -19.62
N ASP A 125 -15.26 9.68 -20.85
CA ASP A 125 -14.96 8.61 -21.82
C ASP A 125 -13.72 7.80 -21.43
N GLU A 126 -12.69 8.46 -20.89
CA GLU A 126 -11.49 7.78 -20.37
C GLU A 126 -11.83 6.91 -19.18
N PHE A 127 -12.64 7.43 -18.26
CA PHE A 127 -13.12 6.66 -17.12
C PHE A 127 -13.99 5.47 -17.57
N ALA A 128 -14.90 5.66 -18.52
CA ALA A 128 -15.70 4.56 -19.07
C ALA A 128 -14.85 3.49 -19.77
N ARG A 129 -13.77 3.88 -20.49
CA ARG A 129 -12.80 2.90 -21.05
C ARG A 129 -12.12 2.09 -19.97
N PHE A 130 -11.67 2.76 -18.90
CA PHE A 130 -11.08 2.08 -17.74
C PHE A 130 -12.06 1.08 -17.11
N GLN A 131 -13.31 1.49 -16.84
CA GLN A 131 -14.34 0.60 -16.28
C GLN A 131 -14.57 -0.62 -17.16
N ARG A 132 -14.71 -0.45 -18.48
CA ARG A 132 -14.85 -1.59 -19.41
C ARG A 132 -13.64 -2.52 -19.39
N LYS A 133 -12.41 -1.97 -19.28
CA LYS A 133 -11.20 -2.76 -19.12
C LYS A 133 -11.24 -3.60 -17.85
N MET A 134 -11.61 -2.99 -16.70
CA MET A 134 -11.69 -3.69 -15.41
C MET A 134 -12.70 -4.86 -15.44
N GLN A 135 -13.83 -4.71 -16.10
CA GLN A 135 -14.83 -5.78 -16.26
C GLN A 135 -14.35 -6.95 -17.12
N ARG A 136 -13.32 -6.72 -17.94
CA ARG A 136 -12.79 -7.72 -18.90
C ARG A 136 -11.43 -8.28 -18.53
N ILE A 137 -10.93 -8.03 -17.32
CA ILE A 137 -9.64 -8.59 -16.88
C ILE A 137 -9.65 -10.11 -16.99
N ARG A 138 -8.71 -10.63 -17.77
CA ARG A 138 -8.47 -12.07 -17.92
C ARG A 138 -6.97 -12.34 -17.91
N PRO A 139 -6.48 -13.38 -17.20
CA PRO A 139 -7.26 -14.21 -16.25
C PRO A 139 -7.80 -13.40 -15.06
N SER A 140 -8.87 -13.88 -14.43
CA SER A 140 -9.41 -13.24 -13.23
C SER A 140 -8.36 -13.28 -12.10
N PRO A 141 -8.07 -12.15 -11.45
CA PRO A 141 -7.13 -12.14 -10.34
C PRO A 141 -7.68 -12.83 -9.10
N ASP A 142 -6.80 -13.41 -8.28
CA ASP A 142 -7.16 -13.96 -6.97
C ASP A 142 -7.43 -12.86 -5.93
N LEU A 143 -6.80 -11.70 -6.15
CA LEU A 143 -6.93 -10.53 -5.28
C LEU A 143 -6.64 -9.25 -6.07
N ILE A 144 -7.38 -8.19 -5.76
CA ILE A 144 -7.14 -6.84 -6.29
C ILE A 144 -6.71 -5.92 -5.14
N VAL A 145 -5.64 -5.17 -5.35
CA VAL A 145 -5.24 -4.05 -4.49
C VAL A 145 -5.67 -2.76 -5.15
N VAL A 146 -6.42 -1.93 -4.44
CA VAL A 146 -6.81 -0.59 -4.90
C VAL A 146 -6.35 0.44 -3.88
N GLY A 147 -5.82 1.57 -4.35
CA GLY A 147 -5.38 2.59 -3.40
C GLY A 147 -4.77 3.83 -4.03
N GLY A 148 -4.34 4.71 -3.15
CA GLY A 148 -3.81 6.04 -3.49
C GLY A 148 -4.92 7.07 -3.70
N SER A 149 -4.51 8.26 -4.19
CA SER A 149 -5.44 9.33 -4.57
C SER A 149 -6.08 9.05 -5.92
N ALA A 150 -7.23 9.66 -6.17
CA ALA A 150 -7.83 9.70 -7.50
C ALA A 150 -7.60 11.07 -8.15
N PRO A 151 -7.36 11.12 -9.48
CA PRO A 151 -7.14 12.37 -10.19
C PRO A 151 -8.47 13.15 -10.38
N PRO A 152 -8.41 14.47 -10.69
CA PRO A 152 -9.60 15.27 -10.98
C PRO A 152 -10.47 14.64 -12.08
N GLY A 153 -11.79 14.68 -11.91
CA GLY A 153 -12.76 14.13 -12.86
C GLY A 153 -13.20 12.69 -12.54
N ILE A 154 -12.56 12.04 -11.59
CA ILE A 154 -12.99 10.74 -11.06
C ILE A 154 -14.01 10.93 -9.93
N PRO A 155 -15.12 10.18 -9.91
CA PRO A 155 -16.11 10.25 -8.84
C PRO A 155 -15.52 9.90 -7.46
N ASN A 156 -15.94 10.59 -6.40
CA ASN A 156 -15.44 10.35 -5.04
C ASN A 156 -15.68 8.91 -4.56
N ASN A 157 -16.74 8.26 -5.03
CA ASN A 157 -17.08 6.88 -4.67
C ASN A 157 -16.41 5.81 -5.56
N VAL A 158 -15.34 6.15 -6.28
CA VAL A 158 -14.70 5.24 -7.24
C VAL A 158 -14.24 3.93 -6.59
N TYR A 159 -13.63 3.98 -5.41
CA TYR A 159 -13.18 2.77 -4.72
C TYR A 159 -14.35 1.93 -4.23
N TYR A 160 -15.43 2.55 -3.73
CA TYR A 160 -16.67 1.84 -3.47
C TYR A 160 -17.15 1.07 -4.69
N THR A 161 -17.18 1.72 -5.86
CA THR A 161 -17.63 1.11 -7.11
C THR A 161 -16.73 -0.04 -7.55
N ILE A 162 -15.40 0.14 -7.51
CA ILE A 162 -14.43 -0.92 -7.90
C ILE A 162 -14.56 -2.14 -6.97
N ILE A 163 -14.62 -1.92 -5.65
CA ILE A 163 -14.75 -2.98 -4.65
C ILE A 163 -16.06 -3.75 -4.84
N ARG A 164 -17.16 -3.04 -5.04
CA ARG A 164 -18.49 -3.64 -5.31
C ARG A 164 -18.49 -4.48 -6.59
N GLU A 165 -17.84 -3.98 -7.63
CA GLU A 165 -17.72 -4.70 -8.89
C GLU A 165 -16.87 -5.97 -8.74
N ALA A 166 -15.69 -5.88 -8.13
CA ALA A 166 -14.84 -7.04 -7.84
C ALA A 166 -15.58 -8.11 -7.03
N LYS A 167 -16.39 -7.70 -6.06
CA LYS A 167 -17.18 -8.60 -5.20
C LYS A 167 -18.23 -9.38 -5.97
N LYS A 168 -18.84 -8.82 -7.04
CA LYS A 168 -19.79 -9.55 -7.90
C LYS A 168 -19.15 -10.77 -8.58
N TYR A 169 -17.83 -10.69 -8.85
CA TYR A 169 -17.06 -11.77 -9.45
C TYR A 169 -16.31 -12.64 -8.42
N GLY A 170 -16.61 -12.48 -7.13
CA GLY A 170 -15.96 -13.24 -6.06
C GLY A 170 -14.49 -12.88 -5.83
N VAL A 171 -14.00 -11.75 -6.37
CA VAL A 171 -12.64 -11.31 -6.22
C VAL A 171 -12.46 -10.49 -4.94
N ARG A 172 -11.51 -10.87 -4.09
CA ARG A 172 -11.20 -10.17 -2.85
C ARG A 172 -10.43 -8.89 -3.13
N THR A 173 -10.66 -7.85 -2.30
CA THR A 173 -10.03 -6.54 -2.49
C THR A 173 -9.30 -6.07 -1.23
N ILE A 174 -8.11 -5.53 -1.41
CA ILE A 174 -7.40 -4.74 -0.40
C ILE A 174 -7.56 -3.27 -0.77
N LEU A 175 -8.00 -2.44 0.17
CA LEU A 175 -8.07 -0.99 0.02
C LEU A 175 -6.99 -0.31 0.86
N ASP A 176 -6.14 0.49 0.21
CA ASP A 176 -5.12 1.35 0.84
C ASP A 176 -5.25 2.78 0.36
N ALA A 177 -6.21 3.48 0.89
CA ALA A 177 -6.52 4.88 0.60
C ALA A 177 -6.59 5.68 1.91
N ASP A 178 -6.66 6.99 1.79
CA ASP A 178 -6.77 7.94 2.90
C ASP A 178 -8.03 8.81 2.80
N GLY A 179 -8.33 9.55 3.87
CA GLY A 179 -9.40 10.53 3.94
C GLY A 179 -10.74 10.01 3.42
N GLN A 180 -11.40 10.83 2.60
CA GLN A 180 -12.71 10.50 2.03
C GLN A 180 -12.71 9.23 1.16
N TRP A 181 -11.59 8.95 0.46
CA TRP A 181 -11.45 7.76 -0.38
C TRP A 181 -11.53 6.47 0.46
N LEU A 182 -10.89 6.47 1.64
CA LEU A 182 -10.96 5.37 2.59
C LEU A 182 -12.37 5.24 3.17
N ALA A 183 -12.95 6.35 3.65
CA ALA A 183 -14.26 6.37 4.28
C ALA A 183 -15.38 5.87 3.34
N ASP A 184 -15.34 6.27 2.05
CA ASP A 184 -16.31 5.78 1.07
C ASP A 184 -16.03 4.34 0.64
N GLY A 185 -14.76 3.97 0.47
CA GLY A 185 -14.39 2.62 0.07
C GLY A 185 -14.74 1.54 1.10
N VAL A 186 -14.63 1.86 2.39
CA VAL A 186 -15.00 0.94 3.51
C VAL A 186 -16.48 0.55 3.48
N LYS A 187 -17.37 1.45 3.02
CA LYS A 187 -18.82 1.17 2.87
C LYS A 187 -19.10 -0.01 1.92
N ALA A 188 -18.18 -0.29 0.98
CA ALA A 188 -18.27 -1.46 0.11
C ALA A 188 -17.84 -2.77 0.79
N LYS A 189 -17.35 -2.69 2.02
CA LYS A 189 -16.88 -3.83 2.83
C LYS A 189 -15.79 -4.62 2.09
N PRO A 190 -14.60 -4.02 1.84
CA PRO A 190 -13.46 -4.72 1.24
C PRO A 190 -13.03 -5.91 2.09
N TYR A 191 -12.28 -6.84 1.50
CA TYR A 191 -11.70 -7.96 2.22
C TYR A 191 -10.70 -7.49 3.28
N LEU A 192 -9.85 -6.50 2.94
CA LEU A 192 -8.88 -5.94 3.87
C LEU A 192 -8.73 -4.43 3.66
N ILE A 193 -8.54 -3.68 4.76
CA ILE A 193 -8.00 -2.31 4.73
C ILE A 193 -6.75 -2.21 5.60
N LYS A 194 -5.83 -1.30 5.21
CA LYS A 194 -4.61 -1.03 5.98
C LYS A 194 -4.42 0.48 6.24
N PRO A 195 -5.16 1.11 7.13
CA PRO A 195 -4.83 2.46 7.57
C PRO A 195 -3.55 2.46 8.43
N ASN A 196 -2.84 3.59 8.48
CA ASN A 196 -1.96 3.92 9.59
C ASN A 196 -2.78 4.45 10.77
N VAL A 197 -2.11 4.77 11.91
CA VAL A 197 -2.81 5.25 13.13
C VAL A 197 -3.62 6.50 12.82
N ARG A 198 -3.03 7.51 12.16
CA ARG A 198 -3.70 8.76 11.81
C ARG A 198 -4.90 8.54 10.88
N GLU A 199 -4.75 7.73 9.83
CA GLU A 199 -5.84 7.38 8.91
C GLU A 199 -6.98 6.63 9.64
N ALA A 200 -6.64 5.79 10.64
CA ALA A 200 -7.62 5.11 11.47
C ALA A 200 -8.35 6.08 12.43
N GLU A 201 -7.64 7.07 12.98
CA GLU A 201 -8.23 8.16 13.78
C GLU A 201 -9.21 8.98 12.95
N GLU A 202 -8.81 9.39 11.75
CA GLU A 202 -9.66 10.12 10.81
C GLU A 202 -10.90 9.30 10.41
N LEU A 203 -10.73 8.01 10.12
CA LEU A 203 -11.84 7.11 9.75
C LEU A 203 -12.85 6.92 10.88
N LEU A 204 -12.37 6.82 12.13
CA LEU A 204 -13.20 6.53 13.30
C LEU A 204 -13.65 7.80 14.05
N GLY A 205 -13.11 8.97 13.70
CA GLY A 205 -13.43 10.26 14.33
C GLY A 205 -12.98 10.35 15.77
N ARG A 206 -11.91 9.66 16.19
CA ARG A 206 -11.38 9.67 17.55
C ARG A 206 -9.88 9.41 17.59
N GLU A 207 -9.20 9.91 18.62
CA GLU A 207 -7.78 9.64 18.88
C GLU A 207 -7.54 8.19 19.33
N LEU A 208 -6.33 7.69 19.04
CA LEU A 208 -5.84 6.35 19.40
C LEU A 208 -4.53 6.48 20.20
N PRO A 209 -4.59 6.93 21.46
CA PRO A 209 -3.43 7.34 22.24
C PRO A 209 -2.51 6.19 22.63
N ASP A 210 -3.00 4.95 22.65
CA ASP A 210 -2.24 3.79 23.09
C ASP A 210 -2.53 2.53 22.27
N GLU A 211 -1.79 1.47 22.56
CA GLU A 211 -1.93 0.19 21.86
C GLU A 211 -3.31 -0.43 22.04
N MET A 212 -3.94 -0.25 23.21
CA MET A 212 -5.27 -0.82 23.46
C MET A 212 -6.34 -0.10 22.64
N ALA A 213 -6.24 1.23 22.53
CA ALA A 213 -7.10 2.02 21.65
C ALA A 213 -6.96 1.59 20.17
N ILE A 214 -5.73 1.33 19.71
CA ILE A 214 -5.46 0.82 18.35
C ILE A 214 -6.05 -0.58 18.14
N ILE A 215 -5.93 -1.48 19.10
CA ILE A 215 -6.53 -2.82 19.04
C ILE A 215 -8.05 -2.72 18.95
N LYS A 216 -8.66 -1.85 19.77
CA LYS A 216 -10.10 -1.60 19.74
C LYS A 216 -10.52 -1.00 18.39
N ALA A 217 -9.77 -0.03 17.87
CA ALA A 217 -9.99 0.56 16.56
C ALA A 217 -9.99 -0.49 15.43
N ALA A 218 -9.00 -1.40 15.43
CA ALA A 218 -8.96 -2.48 14.45
C ALA A 218 -10.20 -3.38 14.52
N ARG A 219 -10.73 -3.66 15.72
CA ARG A 219 -11.97 -4.41 15.93
C ARG A 219 -13.21 -3.63 15.47
N ASP A 220 -13.27 -2.34 15.74
CA ASP A 220 -14.38 -1.48 15.32
C ASP A 220 -14.45 -1.41 13.78
N ILE A 221 -13.30 -1.32 13.10
CA ILE A 221 -13.21 -1.39 11.64
C ILE A 221 -13.74 -2.73 11.11
N VAL A 222 -13.40 -3.85 11.74
CA VAL A 222 -13.98 -5.16 11.39
C VAL A 222 -15.49 -5.13 11.60
N GLY A 223 -15.98 -4.47 12.66
CA GLY A 223 -17.41 -4.26 12.92
C GLY A 223 -18.13 -3.47 11.81
N MET A 224 -17.43 -2.66 11.03
CA MET A 224 -17.98 -1.98 9.84
C MET A 224 -18.22 -2.95 8.66
N GLY A 225 -17.82 -4.21 8.79
CA GLY A 225 -18.03 -5.27 7.79
C GLY A 225 -16.81 -5.57 6.93
N VAL A 226 -15.64 -5.04 7.28
CA VAL A 226 -14.34 -5.42 6.71
C VAL A 226 -13.93 -6.77 7.31
N GLU A 227 -13.43 -7.71 6.51
CA GLU A 227 -13.03 -9.02 7.04
C GLU A 227 -11.72 -8.95 7.84
N ILE A 228 -10.76 -8.15 7.38
CA ILE A 228 -9.45 -7.96 8.01
C ILE A 228 -9.12 -6.48 8.09
N ALA A 229 -8.90 -5.96 9.30
CA ALA A 229 -8.38 -4.63 9.54
C ALA A 229 -6.92 -4.72 9.97
N VAL A 230 -6.02 -4.00 9.29
CA VAL A 230 -4.59 -3.93 9.64
C VAL A 230 -4.23 -2.47 9.90
N ILE A 231 -3.85 -2.13 11.13
CA ILE A 231 -3.38 -0.78 11.48
C ILE A 231 -1.85 -0.80 11.56
N SER A 232 -1.19 0.00 10.70
CA SER A 232 0.26 0.13 10.69
C SER A 232 0.73 1.22 11.66
N ARG A 233 1.84 0.95 12.39
CA ARG A 233 2.35 1.76 13.49
C ARG A 233 3.84 2.09 13.33
N GLY A 234 4.33 2.18 12.11
CA GLY A 234 5.73 2.42 11.80
C GLY A 234 6.65 1.37 12.44
N LYS A 235 7.62 1.79 13.24
CA LYS A 235 8.57 0.91 13.93
C LYS A 235 7.93 -0.11 14.88
N ASP A 236 6.73 0.16 15.36
CA ASP A 236 5.99 -0.74 16.25
C ASP A 236 5.22 -1.84 15.49
N GLY A 237 5.40 -1.91 14.18
CA GLY A 237 4.84 -2.94 13.31
C GLY A 237 3.36 -2.75 13.01
N ILE A 238 2.56 -3.82 13.11
CA ILE A 238 1.14 -3.81 12.77
C ILE A 238 0.29 -4.48 13.83
N ILE A 239 -0.96 -4.02 13.95
CA ILE A 239 -2.07 -4.75 14.60
C ILE A 239 -3.02 -5.21 13.49
N ALA A 240 -3.30 -6.51 13.42
CA ALA A 240 -4.24 -7.08 12.47
C ALA A 240 -5.40 -7.75 13.21
N ALA A 241 -6.63 -7.38 12.88
CA ALA A 241 -7.83 -7.94 13.49
C ALA A 241 -8.74 -8.59 12.45
N THR A 242 -9.35 -9.70 12.84
CA THR A 242 -10.53 -10.32 12.23
C THR A 242 -11.65 -10.38 13.25
N LYS A 243 -12.81 -10.95 12.89
CA LYS A 243 -13.91 -11.19 13.84
C LYS A 243 -13.43 -11.96 15.09
N ASP A 244 -12.55 -12.96 14.92
CA ASP A 244 -12.19 -13.91 15.97
C ASP A 244 -10.77 -13.76 16.52
N THR A 245 -9.89 -13.06 15.81
CA THR A 245 -8.45 -13.05 16.11
C THR A 245 -7.88 -11.64 16.05
N VAL A 246 -6.96 -11.34 16.98
CA VAL A 246 -6.12 -10.14 16.93
C VAL A 246 -4.66 -10.58 16.97
N LEU A 247 -3.89 -10.15 15.98
CA LEU A 247 -2.47 -10.41 15.85
C LEU A 247 -1.68 -9.11 16.01
N LYS A 248 -0.55 -9.20 16.70
CA LYS A 248 0.48 -8.16 16.73
C LYS A 248 1.72 -8.70 16.05
N ALA A 249 2.22 -8.00 15.03
CA ALA A 249 3.46 -8.35 14.35
C ALA A 249 4.44 -7.17 14.43
N VAL A 250 5.66 -7.44 14.90
CA VAL A 250 6.67 -6.42 15.20
C VAL A 250 7.97 -6.75 14.46
N PRO A 251 8.59 -5.77 13.77
CA PRO A 251 9.90 -5.93 13.15
C PRO A 251 11.02 -5.93 14.20
N PRO A 252 12.23 -6.39 13.86
CA PRO A 252 13.42 -6.05 14.62
C PRO A 252 13.70 -4.55 14.50
N GLU A 253 14.56 -4.02 15.37
CA GLU A 253 15.04 -2.66 15.24
C GLU A 253 15.95 -2.53 14.02
N VAL A 254 15.67 -1.54 13.16
CA VAL A 254 16.43 -1.27 11.94
C VAL A 254 16.77 0.21 11.83
N LYS A 255 17.90 0.53 11.23
CA LYS A 255 18.30 1.92 10.94
C LYS A 255 17.62 2.38 9.65
N ALA A 256 16.51 3.09 9.79
CA ALA A 256 15.75 3.60 8.65
C ALA A 256 16.52 4.67 7.86
N LYS A 257 16.48 4.57 6.53
CA LYS A 257 16.96 5.59 5.58
C LYS A 257 15.80 6.42 5.02
N SER A 258 14.66 5.78 4.73
CA SER A 258 13.45 6.43 4.24
C SER A 258 12.23 5.67 4.74
N ALA A 259 11.11 6.37 5.00
CA ALA A 259 9.84 5.74 5.33
C ALA A 259 8.90 5.60 4.11
N VAL A 260 9.30 6.15 2.96
CA VAL A 260 8.49 6.13 1.73
C VAL A 260 8.42 4.71 1.18
N GLY A 261 7.24 4.28 0.75
CA GLY A 261 7.03 2.94 0.19
C GLY A 261 6.88 1.80 1.21
N ALA A 262 7.18 2.03 2.51
CA ALA A 262 7.05 0.98 3.54
C ALA A 262 5.61 0.48 3.70
N GLY A 263 4.62 1.37 3.56
CA GLY A 263 3.20 1.03 3.56
C GLY A 263 2.81 0.14 2.38
N ASP A 264 3.30 0.46 1.19
CA ASP A 264 3.02 -0.27 -0.06
C ASP A 264 3.70 -1.64 -0.04
N CYS A 265 4.93 -1.73 0.47
CA CYS A 265 5.62 -2.99 0.72
C CYS A 265 4.89 -3.86 1.76
N THR A 266 4.32 -3.25 2.82
CA THR A 266 3.46 -3.97 3.78
C THR A 266 2.23 -4.55 3.08
N ILE A 267 1.55 -3.79 2.21
CA ILE A 267 0.42 -4.27 1.40
C ILE A 267 0.86 -5.40 0.47
N ALA A 268 2.02 -5.30 -0.17
CA ALA A 268 2.55 -6.35 -1.04
C ALA A 268 2.70 -7.68 -0.29
N GLY A 269 3.25 -7.66 0.92
CA GLY A 269 3.38 -8.85 1.77
C GLY A 269 2.04 -9.46 2.18
N LEU A 270 1.05 -8.63 2.54
CA LEU A 270 -0.32 -9.06 2.82
C LEU A 270 -0.95 -9.69 1.57
N ALA A 271 -0.86 -8.99 0.42
CA ALA A 271 -1.46 -9.42 -0.84
C ALA A 271 -0.89 -10.76 -1.33
N LEU A 272 0.43 -10.95 -1.27
CA LEU A 272 1.11 -12.18 -1.65
C LEU A 272 0.59 -13.40 -0.87
N LYS A 273 0.52 -13.31 0.45
CA LYS A 273 0.12 -14.43 1.29
C LYS A 273 -1.40 -14.65 1.30
N LEU A 274 -2.18 -13.57 1.37
CA LEU A 274 -3.64 -13.66 1.37
C LEU A 274 -4.18 -14.01 -0.01
N GLY A 275 -3.57 -13.52 -1.10
CA GLY A 275 -3.86 -13.96 -2.47
C GLY A 275 -3.76 -15.47 -2.61
N ALA A 276 -2.68 -16.04 -2.08
CA ALA A 276 -2.42 -17.47 -2.03
C ALA A 276 -3.25 -18.24 -0.97
N ARG A 277 -4.20 -17.59 -0.29
CA ARG A 277 -5.04 -18.16 0.79
C ARG A 277 -4.24 -18.75 1.96
N GLU A 278 -3.06 -18.16 2.23
CA GLU A 278 -2.27 -18.53 3.40
C GLU A 278 -2.81 -17.89 4.68
N PRO A 279 -2.48 -18.45 5.88
CA PRO A 279 -2.94 -17.91 7.16
C PRO A 279 -2.52 -16.45 7.37
N LEU A 280 -3.38 -15.66 8.06
CA LEU A 280 -3.12 -14.26 8.38
C LEU A 280 -1.80 -14.06 9.16
N THR A 281 -1.40 -15.02 9.99
CA THR A 281 -0.11 -14.99 10.72
C THR A 281 1.08 -14.96 9.76
N ARG A 282 1.03 -15.72 8.65
CA ARG A 282 2.08 -15.70 7.61
C ARG A 282 2.04 -14.41 6.81
N ALA A 283 0.83 -13.91 6.52
CA ALA A 283 0.66 -12.64 5.83
C ALA A 283 1.22 -11.47 6.65
N CYS A 284 0.90 -11.37 7.94
CA CYS A 284 1.44 -10.35 8.84
C CYS A 284 2.97 -10.43 8.96
N ARG A 285 3.53 -11.65 9.02
CA ARG A 285 4.99 -11.83 9.09
C ARG A 285 5.68 -11.29 7.85
N LEU A 286 5.22 -11.66 6.64
CA LEU A 286 5.82 -11.18 5.40
C LEU A 286 5.58 -9.68 5.20
N ALA A 287 4.40 -9.18 5.54
CA ALA A 287 4.06 -7.76 5.46
C ALA A 287 5.01 -6.88 6.28
N VAL A 288 5.27 -7.28 7.53
CA VAL A 288 6.19 -6.54 8.41
C VAL A 288 7.63 -6.66 7.95
N ALA A 289 8.05 -7.81 7.42
CA ALA A 289 9.39 -7.99 6.86
C ALA A 289 9.61 -7.07 5.65
N LEU A 290 8.65 -7.02 4.71
CA LEU A 290 8.71 -6.13 3.54
C LEU A 290 8.68 -4.65 3.95
N GLY A 291 7.80 -4.25 4.89
CA GLY A 291 7.77 -2.88 5.39
C GLY A 291 9.07 -2.46 6.07
N ALA A 292 9.68 -3.37 6.85
CA ALA A 292 10.97 -3.12 7.50
C ALA A 292 12.15 -3.11 6.50
N ALA A 293 12.12 -3.96 5.47
CA ALA A 293 13.14 -3.95 4.41
C ALA A 293 13.07 -2.67 3.58
N ALA A 294 11.86 -2.16 3.28
CA ALA A 294 11.68 -0.94 2.51
C ALA A 294 12.32 0.29 3.18
N VAL A 295 12.35 0.37 4.51
CA VAL A 295 12.99 1.53 5.19
C VAL A 295 14.52 1.49 5.17
N LEU A 296 15.14 0.36 4.77
CA LEU A 296 16.59 0.23 4.59
C LEU A 296 17.08 0.82 3.27
N THR A 297 16.19 1.05 2.31
CA THR A 297 16.51 1.62 1.00
C THR A 297 16.23 3.12 0.96
N PRO A 298 16.90 3.89 0.11
CA PRO A 298 16.61 5.31 -0.06
C PRO A 298 15.39 5.52 -0.97
N GLY A 299 14.60 6.54 -0.69
CA GLY A 299 13.47 6.95 -1.52
C GLY A 299 12.40 5.88 -1.70
N THR A 300 11.92 5.67 -2.93
CA THR A 300 10.96 4.63 -3.34
C THR A 300 11.64 3.47 -4.09
N GLU A 301 12.85 3.12 -3.72
CA GLU A 301 13.54 1.92 -4.21
C GLU A 301 12.83 0.64 -3.76
N LEU A 302 11.99 0.75 -2.72
CA LEU A 302 11.20 -0.31 -2.11
C LEU A 302 12.05 -1.39 -1.41
N ALA A 303 11.42 -2.51 -1.02
CA ALA A 303 12.08 -3.60 -0.32
C ALA A 303 12.87 -4.47 -1.31
N ARG A 304 14.14 -4.72 -1.02
CA ARG A 304 14.95 -5.69 -1.75
C ARG A 304 14.72 -7.09 -1.19
N ARG A 305 14.65 -8.08 -2.04
CA ARG A 305 14.42 -9.46 -1.64
C ARG A 305 15.43 -9.98 -0.62
N ALA A 306 16.71 -9.67 -0.78
CA ALA A 306 17.76 -10.07 0.16
C ALA A 306 17.52 -9.54 1.58
N ASP A 307 17.14 -8.28 1.71
CA ASP A 307 16.84 -7.67 3.01
C ASP A 307 15.60 -8.31 3.65
N VAL A 308 14.59 -8.65 2.84
CA VAL A 308 13.40 -9.37 3.33
C VAL A 308 13.75 -10.77 3.82
N GLU A 309 14.60 -11.52 3.11
CA GLU A 309 15.06 -12.86 3.49
C GLU A 309 15.82 -12.82 4.83
N GLU A 310 16.61 -11.78 5.06
CA GLU A 310 17.35 -11.59 6.33
C GLU A 310 16.41 -11.23 7.49
N LEU A 311 15.44 -10.32 7.26
CA LEU A 311 14.55 -9.83 8.32
C LEU A 311 13.42 -10.79 8.67
N LEU A 312 12.93 -11.58 7.71
CA LEU A 312 11.75 -12.43 7.86
C LEU A 312 11.78 -13.38 9.06
N PRO A 313 12.91 -14.09 9.37
CA PRO A 313 13.01 -14.93 10.56
C PRO A 313 12.92 -14.16 11.89
N GLN A 314 13.26 -12.87 11.87
CA GLN A 314 13.32 -12.02 13.06
C GLN A 314 11.94 -11.42 13.42
N ILE A 315 10.96 -11.48 12.52
CA ILE A 315 9.62 -10.92 12.74
C ILE A 315 8.87 -11.72 13.81
N LYS A 316 8.46 -11.03 14.87
CA LYS A 316 7.69 -11.61 15.98
C LYS A 316 6.20 -11.41 15.73
N VAL A 317 5.46 -12.51 15.50
CA VAL A 317 3.99 -12.49 15.38
C VAL A 317 3.38 -13.16 16.61
N ARG A 318 2.50 -12.43 17.32
CA ARG A 318 1.82 -12.91 18.52
C ARG A 318 0.31 -12.82 18.34
N ASN A 319 -0.41 -13.85 18.76
CA ASN A 319 -1.85 -13.79 18.93
C ASN A 319 -2.16 -13.19 20.31
N ILE A 320 -2.82 -12.04 20.32
CA ILE A 320 -3.14 -11.27 21.52
C ILE A 320 -4.63 -11.26 21.86
N THR A 321 -5.43 -12.11 21.21
CA THR A 321 -6.90 -12.18 21.37
C THR A 321 -7.33 -12.41 22.82
N SER A 322 -6.62 -13.27 23.56
CA SER A 322 -6.94 -13.58 24.96
C SER A 322 -6.65 -12.41 25.92
N GLN A 323 -5.63 -11.61 25.62
CA GLN A 323 -5.30 -10.42 26.42
C GLN A 323 -6.41 -9.38 26.32
N LEU A 324 -6.98 -9.22 25.15
CA LEU A 324 -8.11 -8.32 24.91
C LEU A 324 -9.36 -8.74 25.69
N LYS A 325 -9.69 -10.04 25.69
CA LYS A 325 -10.85 -10.56 26.42
C LYS A 325 -10.74 -10.30 27.92
N LYS A 326 -9.55 -10.45 28.50
CA LYS A 326 -9.29 -10.14 29.92
C LYS A 326 -9.46 -8.64 30.24
N ALA A 327 -8.90 -7.76 29.41
CA ALA A 327 -9.00 -6.31 29.62
C ALA A 327 -10.46 -5.81 29.55
N ILE A 328 -11.27 -6.34 28.62
CA ILE A 328 -12.70 -5.97 28.51
C ILE A 328 -13.53 -6.50 29.68
N SER A 329 -13.20 -7.67 30.24
CA SER A 329 -13.91 -8.21 31.41
C SER A 329 -13.66 -7.41 32.69
N THR A 330 -12.44 -6.88 32.86
CA THR A 330 -12.07 -6.07 34.03
C THR A 330 -12.74 -4.68 34.04
N THR A 331 -12.98 -4.11 32.83
CA THR A 331 -13.63 -2.78 32.70
C THR A 331 -15.17 -2.84 32.86
N LYS A 332 -15.78 -4.04 32.80
CA LYS A 332 -17.23 -4.22 33.03
C LYS A 332 -17.59 -4.50 34.50
N THR A 333 -16.61 -4.72 35.36
CA THR A 333 -16.78 -5.03 36.79
C THR A 333 -16.38 -3.88 37.71
N SER A 334 -15.94 -2.77 37.18
CA SER A 334 -15.74 -1.47 37.84
C SER A 334 -16.79 -0.46 37.35
#